data_317172e93192eef1d9bb23d86d8098b1
#
_entry.id   317172e93192eef1d9bb23d86d8098b1
#
_cell.length_a   1.000
_cell.length_b   1.000
_cell.length_c   1.000
_cell.angle_alpha   90.00
_cell.angle_beta   90.00
_cell.angle_gamma   90.00
#
_symmetry.space_group_name_H-M   'P 1'
#
loop_
_entity.id
_entity.type
_entity.pdbx_description
1 polymer ?
#
loop_
_entity_poly.entity_id
_entity_poly.type
_entity_poly.pdbx_seq_one_letter_code
_entity_poly.pdbx_strand_id
1 'polypeptide(L)'
;MALTMATLAAVATVQNAVGQGQLDRTAAARPDEIETDRDSFTFAPTTAGAQRTILEASYSFIDNRLGPEAHSVPELLVRRGLGDKVELRVGFNYEAGGPGTVSGNEIGGEDVISEYESRVLYGTKVETSEQAGWIPQSALIVQGFTPAYGPTTQSTLMAGEAFGWRFANGWEWNSAMRYGTGFVEEDAFNQWAPSSVLKIPLSERWSMHAEYFSIFSSGKELPLNIQYISFGGHVLVTKDLELGLRYGWGLNETTPNFFTNLGVGVRY
;
A
#
# COMPACT_ATOMS: atom_id res chain seq x y z
N MET A 1 16.50 25.44 -10.01
CA MET A 1 17.51 25.66 -8.94
C MET A 1 16.91 25.87 -7.54
N ALA A 2 15.68 26.28 -7.40
CA ALA A 2 15.04 26.47 -6.08
C ALA A 2 14.51 25.18 -5.43
N LEU A 3 14.17 24.17 -6.21
CA LEU A 3 13.62 22.90 -5.69
C LEU A 3 14.69 22.01 -5.02
N THR A 4 15.94 22.10 -5.47
CA THR A 4 17.06 21.30 -4.94
C THR A 4 17.49 21.76 -3.53
N MET A 5 17.25 23.01 -3.17
CA MET A 5 17.58 23.52 -1.85
C MET A 5 16.55 23.17 -0.77
N ALA A 6 15.28 23.01 -1.12
CA ALA A 6 14.23 22.63 -0.19
C ALA A 6 14.38 21.15 0.26
N THR A 7 14.81 20.28 -0.65
CA THR A 7 15.05 18.86 -0.34
C THR A 7 16.26 18.65 0.58
N LEU A 8 17.32 19.45 0.40
CA LEU A 8 18.48 19.40 1.29
C LEU A 8 18.21 19.95 2.71
N ALA A 9 17.36 20.97 2.81
CA ALA A 9 16.97 21.53 4.12
C ALA A 9 16.08 20.54 4.91
N ALA A 10 15.19 19.81 4.24
CA ALA A 10 14.37 18.80 4.88
C ALA A 10 15.21 17.61 5.38
N VAL A 11 16.20 17.16 4.60
CA VAL A 11 17.13 16.10 5.00
C VAL A 11 18.02 16.53 6.16
N ALA A 12 18.52 17.77 6.18
CA ALA A 12 19.34 18.30 7.25
C ALA A 12 18.54 18.47 8.56
N THR A 13 17.26 18.80 8.49
CA THR A 13 16.40 18.95 9.68
C THR A 13 16.07 17.57 10.27
N VAL A 14 15.88 16.56 9.43
CA VAL A 14 15.68 15.16 9.85
C VAL A 14 16.97 14.62 10.49
N GLN A 15 18.14 14.91 9.96
CA GLN A 15 19.43 14.48 10.56
C GLN A 15 19.68 15.08 11.95
N ASN A 16 19.29 16.33 12.20
CA ASN A 16 19.42 16.94 13.51
C ASN A 16 18.36 16.46 14.53
N ALA A 17 17.19 16.04 14.09
CA ALA A 17 16.17 15.42 14.95
C ALA A 17 16.54 13.96 15.32
N VAL A 18 17.28 13.25 14.45
CA VAL A 18 17.74 11.87 14.67
C VAL A 18 19.02 11.84 15.53
N GLY A 19 19.74 12.96 15.66
CA GLY A 19 21.09 12.99 16.21
C GLY A 19 21.22 12.89 17.74
N GLN A 20 20.16 12.87 18.56
CA GLN A 20 20.24 12.80 20.03
C GLN A 20 19.16 11.95 20.72
N GLY A 21 18.28 11.27 19.97
CA GLY A 21 17.47 10.21 20.55
C GLY A 21 18.34 8.96 20.71
N GLN A 22 18.70 8.58 21.94
CA GLN A 22 19.14 7.23 22.22
C GLN A 22 18.10 6.31 21.57
N LEU A 23 18.49 5.62 20.49
CA LEU A 23 17.72 4.48 19.96
C LEU A 23 17.75 3.43 21.07
N ASP A 24 16.73 3.50 21.93
CA ASP A 24 16.57 2.56 23.01
C ASP A 24 16.52 1.17 22.40
N ARG A 25 17.34 0.25 22.86
CA ARG A 25 17.46 -1.13 22.35
C ARG A 25 16.20 -1.98 22.57
N THR A 26 15.21 -1.42 23.22
CA THR A 26 13.87 -1.97 23.31
C THR A 26 13.06 -1.38 22.15
N ALA A 27 12.93 -2.13 21.04
CA ALA A 27 11.85 -1.86 20.11
C ALA A 27 10.57 -1.70 20.94
N ALA A 28 9.89 -0.56 20.83
CA ALA A 28 8.63 -0.37 21.53
C ALA A 28 7.73 -1.56 21.18
N ALA A 29 7.32 -2.33 22.20
CA ALA A 29 6.47 -3.49 21.97
C ALA A 29 5.29 -3.02 21.13
N ARG A 30 4.98 -3.75 20.05
CA ARG A 30 3.84 -3.41 19.21
C ARG A 30 2.60 -3.32 20.08
N PRO A 31 1.83 -2.24 19.97
CA PRO A 31 0.51 -2.22 20.56
C PRO A 31 -0.27 -3.44 20.06
N ASP A 32 -1.05 -4.09 20.92
CA ASP A 32 -1.95 -5.17 20.52
C ASP A 32 -3.18 -4.60 19.80
N GLU A 33 -2.93 -3.90 18.71
CA GLU A 33 -3.91 -3.23 17.86
C GLU A 33 -3.91 -3.84 16.47
N ILE A 34 -5.01 -3.68 15.76
CA ILE A 34 -5.09 -4.09 14.35
C ILE A 34 -4.15 -3.21 13.52
N GLU A 35 -3.48 -3.80 12.54
CA GLU A 35 -2.73 -3.10 11.50
C GLU A 35 -3.21 -3.59 10.13
N THR A 36 -3.85 -2.71 9.38
CA THR A 36 -4.37 -3.02 8.05
C THR A 36 -3.35 -2.73 6.96
N ASP A 37 -3.41 -3.48 5.85
CA ASP A 37 -2.58 -3.23 4.66
C ASP A 37 -3.27 -2.32 3.62
N ARG A 38 -4.56 -2.07 3.78
CA ARG A 38 -5.33 -1.22 2.86
C ARG A 38 -5.25 0.26 3.15
N ASP A 39 -4.76 0.64 4.32
CA ASP A 39 -4.71 2.02 4.81
C ASP A 39 -3.78 2.92 4.01
N SER A 40 -2.85 2.33 3.27
CA SER A 40 -1.89 3.00 2.40
C SER A 40 -1.58 2.13 1.18
N PHE A 41 -0.96 2.69 0.16
CA PHE A 41 -0.41 1.92 -0.94
C PHE A 41 0.82 1.12 -0.49
N THR A 42 1.59 1.67 0.45
CA THR A 42 2.73 1.00 1.10
C THR A 42 2.22 -0.02 2.10
N PHE A 43 2.34 -1.31 1.80
CA PHE A 43 1.95 -2.36 2.75
C PHE A 43 2.87 -2.39 3.96
N ALA A 44 2.31 -2.80 5.11
CA ALA A 44 3.05 -2.87 6.36
C ALA A 44 4.11 -3.98 6.33
N PRO A 45 5.30 -3.77 6.96
CA PRO A 45 6.31 -4.82 7.09
C PRO A 45 5.97 -5.87 8.17
N THR A 46 4.70 -6.02 8.50
CA THR A 46 4.17 -6.86 9.56
C THR A 46 3.19 -7.89 9.02
N THR A 47 3.00 -8.99 9.74
CA THR A 47 1.97 -10.00 9.48
C THR A 47 0.76 -9.83 10.41
N ALA A 48 -0.30 -10.57 10.13
CA ALA A 48 -1.49 -10.59 11.01
C ALA A 48 -1.21 -11.16 12.42
N GLY A 49 -0.09 -11.89 12.58
CA GLY A 49 0.28 -12.57 13.82
C GLY A 49 -0.38 -13.95 13.96
N ALA A 50 0.17 -14.78 14.85
CA ALA A 50 -0.24 -16.16 15.02
C ALA A 50 -1.75 -16.30 15.32
N GLN A 51 -2.42 -17.17 14.56
CA GLN A 51 -3.83 -17.54 14.71
C GLN A 51 -4.84 -16.37 14.58
N ARG A 52 -4.40 -15.18 14.21
CA ARG A 52 -5.27 -14.02 13.96
C ARG A 52 -5.73 -14.00 12.52
N THR A 53 -6.95 -13.52 12.32
CA THR A 53 -7.52 -13.24 11.00
C THR A 53 -7.87 -11.76 10.93
N ILE A 54 -7.43 -11.07 9.89
CA ILE A 54 -7.83 -9.71 9.59
C ILE A 54 -8.66 -9.74 8.31
N LEU A 55 -9.86 -9.20 8.39
CA LEU A 55 -10.73 -8.95 7.24
C LEU A 55 -10.67 -7.46 6.94
N GLU A 56 -10.30 -7.12 5.73
CA GLU A 56 -10.24 -5.75 5.23
C GLU A 56 -11.19 -5.58 4.06
N ALA A 57 -11.90 -4.46 4.03
CA ALA A 57 -12.77 -4.10 2.92
C ALA A 57 -12.65 -2.60 2.64
N SER A 58 -12.62 -2.22 1.37
CA SER A 58 -12.57 -0.82 0.97
C SER A 58 -13.34 -0.52 -0.31
N TYR A 59 -13.55 0.76 -0.52
CA TYR A 59 -14.03 1.37 -1.74
C TYR A 59 -13.03 2.42 -2.18
N SER A 60 -12.64 2.38 -3.47
CA SER A 60 -11.82 3.40 -4.11
C SER A 60 -12.60 4.09 -5.22
N PHE A 61 -12.36 5.38 -5.35
CA PHE A 61 -12.78 6.21 -6.47
C PHE A 61 -11.56 6.89 -7.06
N ILE A 62 -11.46 6.90 -8.39
CA ILE A 62 -10.37 7.53 -9.14
C ILE A 62 -10.99 8.45 -10.20
N ASP A 63 -10.64 9.74 -10.14
CA ASP A 63 -10.95 10.72 -11.17
C ASP A 63 -9.86 10.70 -12.24
N ASN A 64 -10.12 9.93 -13.30
CA ASN A 64 -9.20 9.79 -14.42
C ASN A 64 -9.18 11.07 -15.27
N ARG A 65 -7.97 11.51 -15.63
CA ARG A 65 -7.77 12.77 -16.38
C ARG A 65 -8.25 12.69 -17.83
N LEU A 66 -8.07 11.54 -18.45
CA LEU A 66 -8.28 11.33 -19.90
C LEU A 66 -9.24 10.18 -20.20
N GLY A 67 -9.98 9.69 -19.21
CA GLY A 67 -10.88 8.56 -19.36
C GLY A 67 -12.05 8.61 -18.38
N PRO A 68 -12.92 7.60 -18.42
CA PRO A 68 -13.98 7.46 -17.44
C PRO A 68 -13.41 7.37 -16.02
N GLU A 69 -14.19 7.81 -15.04
CA GLU A 69 -13.92 7.58 -13.62
C GLU A 69 -13.84 6.09 -13.34
N ALA A 70 -13.02 5.70 -12.36
CA ALA A 70 -12.91 4.32 -11.93
C ALA A 70 -13.43 4.16 -10.50
N HIS A 71 -14.11 3.04 -10.28
CA HIS A 71 -14.63 2.62 -8.99
C HIS A 71 -14.14 1.22 -8.70
N SER A 72 -13.62 0.98 -7.50
CA SER A 72 -13.25 -0.35 -7.04
C SER A 72 -14.03 -0.67 -5.77
N VAL A 73 -14.95 -1.65 -5.84
CA VAL A 73 -15.83 -2.06 -4.72
C VAL A 73 -16.51 -3.41 -4.97
N PRO A 74 -16.42 -4.35 -4.02
CA PRO A 74 -15.54 -4.29 -2.84
C PRO A 74 -14.09 -4.60 -3.17
N GLU A 75 -13.16 -3.93 -2.50
CA GLU A 75 -11.77 -4.37 -2.39
C GLU A 75 -11.66 -5.19 -1.12
N LEU A 76 -11.67 -6.51 -1.23
CA LEU A 76 -11.64 -7.43 -0.09
C LEU A 76 -10.28 -8.05 0.07
N LEU A 77 -9.82 -8.16 1.33
CA LEU A 77 -8.64 -8.91 1.69
C LEU A 77 -8.87 -9.64 3.02
N VAL A 78 -8.62 -10.94 3.03
CA VAL A 78 -8.52 -11.77 4.23
C VAL A 78 -7.06 -12.12 4.43
N ARG A 79 -6.53 -11.77 5.61
CA ARG A 79 -5.17 -12.10 6.05
C ARG A 79 -5.26 -13.08 7.22
N ARG A 80 -4.60 -14.23 7.11
CA ARG A 80 -4.58 -15.26 8.16
C ARG A 80 -3.15 -15.55 8.58
N GLY A 81 -2.80 -15.23 9.82
CA GLY A 81 -1.51 -15.61 10.40
C GLY A 81 -1.42 -17.11 10.66
N LEU A 82 -0.45 -17.77 10.03
CA LEU A 82 -0.11 -19.17 10.27
C LEU A 82 0.87 -19.31 11.45
N GLY A 83 1.57 -18.25 11.75
CA GLY A 83 2.51 -18.07 12.83
C GLY A 83 2.79 -16.60 13.00
N ASP A 84 3.77 -16.24 13.84
CA ASP A 84 4.11 -14.84 14.10
C ASP A 84 4.70 -14.14 12.87
N LYS A 85 5.32 -14.87 11.97
CA LYS A 85 6.08 -14.33 10.82
C LYS A 85 5.51 -14.69 9.45
N VAL A 86 4.43 -15.44 9.37
CA VAL A 86 3.87 -15.92 8.09
C VAL A 86 2.36 -15.69 8.06
N GLU A 87 1.86 -15.06 7.02
CA GLU A 87 0.42 -14.95 6.77
C GLU A 87 0.05 -15.44 5.37
N LEU A 88 -1.12 -16.03 5.26
CA LEU A 88 -1.82 -16.27 4.00
C LEU A 88 -2.74 -15.09 3.69
N ARG A 89 -2.90 -14.83 2.41
CA ARG A 89 -3.70 -13.73 1.86
C ARG A 89 -4.64 -14.27 0.79
N VAL A 90 -5.91 -13.91 0.90
CA VAL A 90 -6.92 -14.15 -0.15
C VAL A 90 -7.76 -12.90 -0.26
N GLY A 91 -7.97 -12.42 -1.46
CA GLY A 91 -8.73 -11.20 -1.71
C GLY A 91 -9.57 -11.28 -2.97
N PHE A 92 -10.38 -10.26 -3.14
CA PHE A 92 -11.25 -10.10 -4.30
C PHE A 92 -11.45 -8.60 -4.54
N ASN A 93 -11.21 -8.15 -5.77
CA ASN A 93 -11.53 -6.81 -6.22
C ASN A 93 -12.55 -6.87 -7.34
N TYR A 94 -13.49 -5.93 -7.30
CA TYR A 94 -14.39 -5.65 -8.40
C TYR A 94 -14.24 -4.18 -8.80
N GLU A 95 -13.92 -3.95 -10.05
CA GLU A 95 -13.65 -2.63 -10.62
C GLU A 95 -14.66 -2.32 -11.71
N ALA A 96 -15.07 -1.05 -11.79
CA ALA A 96 -16.02 -0.54 -12.78
C ALA A 96 -15.57 0.83 -13.28
N GLY A 97 -15.78 1.08 -14.57
CA GLY A 97 -15.45 2.35 -15.21
C GLY A 97 -14.09 2.35 -15.88
N GLY A 98 -13.27 3.37 -15.60
CA GLY A 98 -11.96 3.54 -16.20
C GLY A 98 -10.87 2.67 -15.60
N PRO A 99 -9.64 2.77 -16.15
CA PRO A 99 -8.50 2.00 -15.66
C PRO A 99 -7.98 2.52 -14.34
N GLY A 100 -7.29 1.65 -13.62
CA GLY A 100 -6.44 1.98 -12.49
C GLY A 100 -6.99 1.55 -11.14
N THR A 101 -6.08 1.16 -10.27
CA THR A 101 -6.35 0.90 -8.87
C THR A 101 -5.36 1.66 -7.99
N VAL A 102 -5.80 2.07 -6.81
CA VAL A 102 -4.98 2.68 -5.77
C VAL A 102 -4.97 1.82 -4.50
N SER A 103 -5.49 0.61 -4.61
CA SER A 103 -5.48 -0.39 -3.54
C SER A 103 -4.06 -0.73 -3.11
N GLY A 104 -3.81 -0.83 -1.81
CA GLY A 104 -2.55 -1.34 -1.26
C GLY A 104 -2.26 -2.80 -1.63
N ASN A 105 -3.23 -3.53 -2.15
CA ASN A 105 -3.12 -4.95 -2.45
C ASN A 105 -2.62 -5.27 -3.86
N GLU A 106 -2.68 -4.32 -4.79
CA GLU A 106 -2.34 -4.51 -6.19
C GLU A 106 -1.35 -3.45 -6.69
N ILE A 107 -0.64 -3.76 -7.77
CA ILE A 107 0.02 -2.75 -8.58
C ILE A 107 -0.99 -2.36 -9.65
N GLY A 108 -1.57 -1.18 -9.54
CA GLY A 108 -2.45 -0.65 -10.56
C GLY A 108 -1.71 -0.27 -11.84
N GLY A 109 -2.40 0.36 -12.76
CA GLY A 109 -1.80 0.94 -13.97
C GLY A 109 -2.02 0.10 -15.22
N GLU A 110 -3.03 -0.72 -15.26
CA GLU A 110 -3.51 -1.34 -16.49
C GLU A 110 -4.25 -0.33 -17.35
N ASP A 111 -4.00 -0.37 -18.67
CA ASP A 111 -4.60 0.59 -19.62
C ASP A 111 -5.95 0.11 -20.17
N VAL A 112 -6.45 -1.03 -19.70
CA VAL A 112 -7.69 -1.58 -20.23
C VAL A 112 -8.85 -0.75 -19.71
N ILE A 113 -9.51 -0.04 -20.60
CA ILE A 113 -10.82 0.55 -20.33
C ILE A 113 -11.81 -0.61 -20.27
N SER A 114 -12.11 -1.05 -19.09
CA SER A 114 -13.07 -2.12 -18.84
C SER A 114 -14.31 -1.50 -18.19
N GLU A 115 -15.48 -1.77 -18.76
CA GLU A 115 -16.70 -1.37 -18.05
C GLU A 115 -16.80 -2.08 -16.71
N TYR A 116 -16.36 -3.34 -16.63
CA TYR A 116 -16.39 -4.16 -15.41
C TYR A 116 -15.29 -5.22 -15.42
N GLU A 117 -14.56 -5.33 -14.31
CA GLU A 117 -13.55 -6.34 -14.13
C GLU A 117 -13.55 -6.85 -12.69
N SER A 118 -13.20 -8.12 -12.49
CA SER A 118 -12.95 -8.65 -11.16
C SER A 118 -11.80 -9.64 -11.14
N ARG A 119 -11.07 -9.65 -10.02
CA ARG A 119 -9.91 -10.52 -9.81
C ARG A 119 -9.95 -11.15 -8.43
N VAL A 120 -9.46 -12.37 -8.37
CA VAL A 120 -9.13 -13.06 -7.12
C VAL A 120 -7.64 -12.91 -6.87
N LEU A 121 -7.30 -12.45 -5.68
CA LEU A 121 -5.96 -12.36 -5.15
C LEU A 121 -5.69 -13.53 -4.20
N TYR A 122 -4.50 -14.10 -4.28
CA TYR A 122 -4.02 -15.10 -3.34
C TYR A 122 -2.51 -15.00 -3.18
N GLY A 123 -2.03 -15.24 -1.97
CA GLY A 123 -0.59 -15.09 -1.72
C GLY A 123 -0.18 -15.31 -0.29
N THR A 124 1.04 -14.92 -0.02
CA THR A 124 1.65 -14.99 1.30
C THR A 124 2.51 -13.78 1.57
N LYS A 125 2.60 -13.39 2.85
CA LYS A 125 3.56 -12.43 3.36
C LYS A 125 4.40 -13.10 4.45
N VAL A 126 5.70 -12.85 4.43
CA VAL A 126 6.66 -13.42 5.39
C VAL A 126 7.50 -12.29 5.97
N GLU A 127 7.45 -12.12 7.28
CA GLU A 127 8.35 -11.22 7.99
C GLU A 127 9.76 -11.77 7.98
N THR A 128 10.72 -10.98 7.49
CA THR A 128 12.10 -11.40 7.25
C THR A 128 13.06 -10.87 8.31
N SER A 129 12.77 -9.72 8.91
CA SER A 129 13.52 -9.18 10.04
C SER A 129 12.62 -8.45 11.02
N GLU A 130 13.01 -8.45 12.29
CA GLU A 130 12.45 -7.61 13.35
C GLU A 130 13.30 -6.35 13.48
N GLN A 131 12.66 -5.24 13.88
CA GLN A 131 13.40 -4.01 14.12
C GLN A 131 14.39 -4.17 15.27
N ALA A 132 15.66 -3.85 15.03
CA ALA A 132 16.71 -3.84 16.05
C ALA A 132 17.70 -2.69 15.79
N GLY A 133 17.51 -1.58 16.47
CA GLY A 133 18.30 -0.36 16.23
C GLY A 133 18.09 0.17 14.81
N TRP A 134 19.13 0.13 13.98
CA TRP A 134 19.07 0.54 12.56
C TRP A 134 18.58 -0.55 11.61
N ILE A 135 18.47 -1.80 12.07
CA ILE A 135 17.89 -2.86 11.27
C ILE A 135 16.38 -2.61 11.22
N PRO A 136 15.78 -2.42 10.04
CA PRO A 136 14.33 -2.22 9.92
C PRO A 136 13.58 -3.52 10.22
N GLN A 137 12.34 -3.40 10.60
CA GLN A 137 11.40 -4.48 10.39
C GLN A 137 11.19 -4.64 8.89
N SER A 138 11.17 -5.88 8.38
CA SER A 138 10.93 -6.11 6.96
C SER A 138 10.09 -7.34 6.69
N ALA A 139 9.39 -7.34 5.55
CA ALA A 139 8.59 -8.45 5.07
C ALA A 139 8.64 -8.57 3.55
N LEU A 140 8.63 -9.80 3.08
CA LEU A 140 8.43 -10.15 1.67
C LEU A 140 6.98 -10.55 1.43
N ILE A 141 6.44 -10.16 0.29
CA ILE A 141 5.10 -10.54 -0.17
C ILE A 141 5.20 -11.15 -1.56
N VAL A 142 4.45 -12.22 -1.80
CA VAL A 142 4.25 -12.79 -3.14
C VAL A 142 2.76 -13.06 -3.32
N GLN A 143 2.19 -12.54 -4.40
CA GLN A 143 0.77 -12.64 -4.70
C GLN A 143 0.53 -12.95 -6.17
N GLY A 144 -0.45 -13.80 -6.42
CA GLY A 144 -1.03 -14.02 -7.74
C GLY A 144 -2.40 -13.36 -7.84
N PHE A 145 -2.74 -12.93 -9.04
CA PHE A 145 -4.04 -12.36 -9.38
C PHE A 145 -4.60 -13.13 -10.56
N THR A 146 -5.78 -13.69 -10.40
CA THR A 146 -6.47 -14.41 -11.46
C THR A 146 -7.77 -13.70 -11.79
N PRO A 147 -7.98 -13.32 -13.06
CA PRO A 147 -9.25 -12.72 -13.49
C PRO A 147 -10.41 -13.67 -13.22
N ALA A 148 -11.49 -13.14 -12.64
CA ALA A 148 -12.74 -13.87 -12.42
C ALA A 148 -13.82 -13.42 -13.40
N TYR A 149 -13.78 -12.17 -13.84
CA TYR A 149 -14.70 -11.58 -14.83
C TYR A 149 -14.02 -10.38 -15.49
N GLY A 150 -14.38 -10.09 -16.75
CA GLY A 150 -13.88 -8.93 -17.49
C GLY A 150 -13.04 -9.31 -18.72
N PRO A 151 -12.46 -8.32 -19.41
CA PRO A 151 -11.68 -8.53 -20.63
C PRO A 151 -10.32 -9.17 -20.37
N THR A 152 -9.73 -8.93 -19.21
CA THR A 152 -8.43 -9.52 -18.84
C THR A 152 -8.60 -11.03 -18.61
N THR A 153 -7.77 -11.83 -19.27
CA THR A 153 -7.81 -13.30 -19.17
C THR A 153 -6.53 -13.90 -18.57
N GLN A 154 -5.46 -13.11 -18.51
CA GLN A 154 -4.16 -13.57 -18.04
C GLN A 154 -4.05 -13.37 -16.52
N SER A 155 -3.52 -14.39 -15.85
CA SER A 155 -3.10 -14.27 -14.46
C SER A 155 -1.77 -13.52 -14.37
N THR A 156 -1.66 -12.64 -13.36
CA THR A 156 -0.46 -11.85 -13.08
C THR A 156 0.18 -12.28 -11.78
N LEU A 157 1.45 -11.93 -11.60
CA LEU A 157 2.21 -12.19 -10.39
C LEU A 157 2.82 -10.90 -9.88
N MET A 158 2.81 -10.72 -8.57
CA MET A 158 3.48 -9.62 -7.87
C MET A 158 4.38 -10.18 -6.77
N ALA A 159 5.58 -9.66 -6.67
CA ALA A 159 6.46 -9.80 -5.51
C ALA A 159 6.82 -8.44 -4.98
N GLY A 160 7.03 -8.31 -3.68
CA GLY A 160 7.42 -7.04 -3.07
C GLY A 160 8.14 -7.23 -1.75
N GLU A 161 8.87 -6.19 -1.37
CA GLU A 161 9.51 -6.05 -0.07
C GLU A 161 9.03 -4.76 0.57
N ALA A 162 8.63 -4.83 1.84
CA ALA A 162 8.44 -3.67 2.70
C ALA A 162 9.46 -3.68 3.81
N PHE A 163 9.88 -2.49 4.21
CA PHE A 163 10.73 -2.28 5.37
C PHE A 163 10.37 -0.97 6.06
N GLY A 164 10.60 -0.90 7.36
CA GLY A 164 10.26 0.31 8.10
C GLY A 164 10.79 0.33 9.53
N TRP A 165 10.58 1.47 10.16
CA TRP A 165 10.97 1.74 11.54
C TRP A 165 9.82 2.37 12.29
N ARG A 166 9.64 1.91 13.52
CA ARG A 166 8.84 2.59 14.54
C ARG A 166 9.76 3.36 15.48
N PHE A 167 9.52 4.64 15.62
CA PHE A 167 10.31 5.53 16.46
C PHE A 167 9.73 5.62 17.87
N ALA A 168 10.55 6.04 18.84
CA ALA A 168 10.15 6.15 20.24
C ALA A 168 8.97 7.13 20.50
N ASN A 169 8.75 8.09 19.61
CA ASN A 169 7.62 9.01 19.65
C ASN A 169 6.32 8.44 19.03
N GLY A 170 6.34 7.15 18.63
CA GLY A 170 5.22 6.46 18.00
C GLY A 170 5.08 6.69 16.50
N TRP A 171 5.90 7.53 15.88
CA TRP A 171 5.92 7.66 14.43
C TRP A 171 6.40 6.38 13.76
N GLU A 172 5.85 6.08 12.59
CA GLU A 172 6.27 4.95 11.77
C GLU A 172 6.62 5.43 10.36
N TRP A 173 7.76 5.00 9.88
CA TRP A 173 8.14 5.21 8.50
C TRP A 173 8.30 3.87 7.80
N ASN A 174 7.44 3.60 6.82
CA ASN A 174 7.49 2.38 6.04
C ASN A 174 7.75 2.73 4.57
N SER A 175 8.50 1.89 3.90
CA SER A 175 8.73 1.96 2.46
C SER A 175 8.59 0.58 1.85
N ALA A 176 8.16 0.52 0.60
CA ALA A 176 8.01 -0.73 -0.12
C ALA A 176 8.45 -0.58 -1.58
N MET A 177 8.92 -1.67 -2.14
CA MET A 177 9.10 -1.85 -3.57
C MET A 177 8.31 -3.08 -4.00
N ARG A 178 7.43 -2.93 -4.98
CA ARG A 178 6.74 -4.02 -5.64
C ARG A 178 7.23 -4.17 -7.05
N TYR A 179 7.29 -5.41 -7.50
CA TYR A 179 7.52 -5.78 -8.88
C TYR A 179 6.40 -6.73 -9.31
N GLY A 180 5.84 -6.51 -10.49
CA GLY A 180 4.78 -7.34 -11.02
C GLY A 180 4.86 -7.45 -12.53
N THR A 181 4.06 -8.38 -13.06
CA THR A 181 3.82 -8.52 -14.48
C THR A 181 2.42 -8.00 -14.79
N GLY A 182 2.27 -7.37 -15.93
CA GLY A 182 0.99 -6.97 -16.50
C GLY A 182 0.90 -7.44 -17.95
N PHE A 183 -0.28 -7.29 -18.54
CA PHE A 183 -0.52 -7.63 -19.94
C PHE A 183 -1.30 -6.51 -20.62
N VAL A 184 -0.97 -6.26 -21.87
CA VAL A 184 -1.79 -5.50 -22.81
C VAL A 184 -2.12 -6.46 -23.93
N GLU A 185 -3.39 -6.86 -24.05
CA GLU A 185 -3.81 -7.97 -24.88
C GLU A 185 -3.03 -9.25 -24.52
N GLU A 186 -2.14 -9.75 -25.39
CA GLU A 186 -1.29 -10.92 -25.15
C GLU A 186 0.17 -10.56 -24.80
N ASP A 187 0.54 -9.28 -24.90
CA ASP A 187 1.91 -8.81 -24.68
C ASP A 187 2.17 -8.55 -23.19
N ALA A 188 3.13 -9.27 -22.62
CA ALA A 188 3.55 -9.10 -21.23
C ALA A 188 4.46 -7.88 -21.06
N PHE A 189 4.27 -7.15 -19.97
CA PHE A 189 5.15 -6.07 -19.54
C PHE A 189 5.48 -6.17 -18.06
N ASN A 190 6.50 -5.44 -17.63
CA ASN A 190 6.93 -5.38 -16.23
C ASN A 190 6.47 -4.08 -15.60
N GLN A 191 6.14 -4.15 -14.29
CA GLN A 191 5.77 -3.00 -13.47
C GLN A 191 6.62 -2.94 -12.22
N TRP A 192 6.96 -1.71 -11.79
CA TRP A 192 7.60 -1.42 -10.50
C TRP A 192 6.80 -0.35 -9.78
N ALA A 193 6.59 -0.57 -8.50
CA ALA A 193 5.83 0.37 -7.68
C ALA A 193 6.55 0.66 -6.36
N PRO A 194 7.50 1.64 -6.36
CA PRO A 194 8.08 2.16 -5.12
C PRO A 194 7.07 3.01 -4.37
N SER A 195 7.09 2.91 -3.05
CA SER A 195 6.23 3.70 -2.17
C SER A 195 6.90 3.98 -0.82
N SER A 196 6.45 5.04 -0.16
CA SER A 196 6.92 5.42 1.17
C SER A 196 5.83 6.18 1.92
N VAL A 197 5.54 5.76 3.15
CA VAL A 197 4.52 6.33 4.02
C VAL A 197 5.11 6.69 5.38
N LEU A 198 4.73 7.86 5.89
CA LEU A 198 4.98 8.29 7.26
C LEU A 198 3.64 8.32 8.00
N LYS A 199 3.50 7.49 9.03
CA LYS A 199 2.33 7.43 9.91
C LYS A 199 2.63 8.18 11.22
N ILE A 200 1.70 9.01 11.67
CA ILE A 200 1.85 9.90 12.83
C ILE A 200 0.65 9.67 13.75
N PRO A 201 0.84 9.15 14.97
CA PRO A 201 -0.23 9.07 15.95
C PRO A 201 -0.60 10.46 16.45
N LEU A 202 -1.88 10.80 16.42
CA LEU A 202 -2.43 12.05 16.95
C LEU A 202 -2.98 11.85 18.37
N SER A 203 -3.44 10.64 18.68
CA SER A 203 -3.92 10.21 19.99
C SER A 203 -3.88 8.68 20.05
N GLU A 204 -4.36 8.10 21.16
CA GLU A 204 -4.48 6.64 21.31
C GLU A 204 -5.40 5.98 20.27
N ARG A 205 -6.30 6.74 19.63
CA ARG A 205 -7.26 6.20 18.67
C ARG A 205 -7.12 6.78 17.27
N TRP A 206 -6.50 7.93 17.12
CA TRP A 206 -6.40 8.63 15.86
C TRP A 206 -4.98 8.69 15.38
N SER A 207 -4.77 8.33 14.13
CA SER A 207 -3.53 8.52 13.41
C SER A 207 -3.78 9.17 12.06
N MET A 208 -2.74 9.80 11.52
CA MET A 208 -2.72 10.30 10.15
C MET A 208 -1.48 9.78 9.44
N HIS A 209 -1.52 9.81 8.12
CA HIS A 209 -0.34 9.50 7.31
C HIS A 209 -0.19 10.45 6.13
N ALA A 210 1.05 10.56 5.66
CA ALA A 210 1.42 11.14 4.39
C ALA A 210 2.22 10.11 3.59
N GLU A 211 1.89 9.94 2.32
CA GLU A 211 2.46 8.90 1.48
C GLU A 211 2.82 9.45 0.10
N TYR A 212 3.92 8.97 -0.45
CA TYR A 212 4.25 9.06 -1.87
C TYR A 212 4.32 7.66 -2.46
N PHE A 213 3.74 7.46 -3.62
CA PHE A 213 3.92 6.24 -4.39
C PHE A 213 3.92 6.50 -5.89
N SER A 214 4.53 5.58 -6.62
CA SER A 214 4.56 5.64 -8.07
C SER A 214 4.48 4.25 -8.68
N ILE A 215 4.04 4.19 -9.95
CA ILE A 215 3.98 2.98 -10.73
C ILE A 215 4.65 3.26 -12.07
N PHE A 216 5.67 2.48 -12.39
CA PHE A 216 6.39 2.53 -13.65
C PHE A 216 6.24 1.21 -14.40
N SER A 217 6.27 1.26 -15.71
CA SER A 217 6.34 0.04 -16.52
C SER A 217 7.49 0.08 -17.53
N SER A 218 7.87 -1.11 -17.99
CA SER A 218 8.74 -1.30 -19.15
C SER A 218 8.23 -2.46 -20.00
N GLY A 219 8.55 -2.44 -21.29
CA GLY A 219 8.06 -3.43 -22.23
C GLY A 219 6.71 -3.08 -22.85
N LYS A 220 6.18 -1.87 -22.59
CA LYS A 220 5.01 -1.31 -23.28
C LYS A 220 5.43 -0.28 -24.30
N GLU A 221 4.64 -0.12 -25.37
CA GLU A 221 4.84 0.94 -26.36
C GLU A 221 4.76 2.34 -25.72
N LEU A 222 3.79 2.53 -24.82
CA LEU A 222 3.66 3.72 -23.99
C LEU A 222 3.92 3.35 -22.52
N PRO A 223 5.13 3.61 -21.98
CA PRO A 223 5.45 3.28 -20.61
C PRO A 223 4.58 4.05 -19.60
N LEU A 224 4.14 3.34 -18.56
CA LEU A 224 3.46 3.97 -17.42
C LEU A 224 4.45 4.81 -16.62
N ASN A 225 3.99 5.98 -16.17
CA ASN A 225 4.66 6.85 -15.21
C ASN A 225 3.59 7.53 -14.36
N ILE A 226 3.05 6.79 -13.40
CA ILE A 226 1.98 7.24 -12.51
C ILE A 226 2.61 7.61 -11.17
N GLN A 227 2.31 8.78 -10.64
CA GLN A 227 2.89 9.30 -9.40
C GLN A 227 1.82 10.00 -8.58
N TYR A 228 1.72 9.64 -7.30
CA TYR A 228 0.77 10.22 -6.36
C TYR A 228 1.46 10.72 -5.08
N ILE A 229 0.88 11.76 -4.51
CA ILE A 229 1.00 12.08 -3.10
C ILE A 229 -0.37 11.87 -2.46
N SER A 230 -0.41 11.22 -1.30
CA SER A 230 -1.65 10.98 -0.58
C SER A 230 -1.54 11.31 0.91
N PHE A 231 -2.69 11.59 1.49
CA PHE A 231 -2.87 11.81 2.91
C PHE A 231 -4.05 10.98 3.39
N GLY A 232 -3.98 10.47 4.59
CA GLY A 232 -5.07 9.72 5.17
C GLY A 232 -5.16 9.86 6.67
N GLY A 233 -6.26 9.40 7.20
CA GLY A 233 -6.52 9.32 8.62
C GLY A 233 -7.19 8.00 8.97
N HIS A 234 -6.85 7.50 10.14
CA HIS A 234 -7.35 6.24 10.68
C HIS A 234 -7.92 6.47 12.07
N VAL A 235 -8.96 5.74 12.38
CA VAL A 235 -9.51 5.70 13.73
C VAL A 235 -9.70 4.26 14.20
N LEU A 236 -9.08 3.94 15.33
CA LEU A 236 -9.32 2.72 16.06
C LEU A 236 -10.64 2.88 16.85
N VAL A 237 -11.71 2.30 16.34
CA VAL A 237 -13.00 2.23 17.04
C VAL A 237 -12.87 1.33 18.26
N THR A 238 -12.18 0.21 18.08
CA THR A 238 -11.66 -0.68 19.13
C THR A 238 -10.24 -1.10 18.74
N LYS A 239 -9.53 -1.82 19.61
CA LYS A 239 -8.21 -2.39 19.26
C LYS A 239 -8.26 -3.38 18.08
N ASP A 240 -9.44 -3.89 17.73
CA ASP A 240 -9.66 -4.89 16.69
C ASP A 240 -10.52 -4.39 15.52
N LEU A 241 -10.94 -3.10 15.54
CA LEU A 241 -11.72 -2.46 14.48
C LEU A 241 -11.14 -1.10 14.12
N GLU A 242 -10.72 -0.96 12.88
CA GLU A 242 -10.19 0.27 12.29
C GLU A 242 -11.08 0.76 11.14
N LEU A 243 -11.28 2.06 11.08
CA LEU A 243 -11.81 2.77 9.92
C LEU A 243 -10.74 3.71 9.39
N GLY A 244 -10.66 3.84 8.06
CA GLY A 244 -9.68 4.72 7.43
C GLY A 244 -10.25 5.42 6.21
N LEU A 245 -9.76 6.63 5.97
CA LEU A 245 -10.02 7.42 4.77
C LEU A 245 -8.68 7.89 4.23
N ARG A 246 -8.49 7.76 2.92
CA ARG A 246 -7.32 8.22 2.20
C ARG A 246 -7.75 9.08 1.00
N TYR A 247 -6.96 10.09 0.71
CA TYR A 247 -7.15 10.98 -0.42
C TYR A 247 -5.79 11.31 -1.03
N GLY A 248 -5.67 11.27 -2.36
CA GLY A 248 -4.41 11.55 -3.05
C GLY A 248 -4.58 12.27 -4.37
N TRP A 249 -3.51 12.91 -4.82
CA TRP A 249 -3.43 13.70 -6.06
C TRP A 249 -2.34 13.19 -6.97
N GLY A 250 -2.63 13.20 -8.27
CA GLY A 250 -1.65 12.94 -9.31
C GLY A 250 -0.63 14.06 -9.45
N LEU A 251 0.65 13.68 -9.55
CA LEU A 251 1.77 14.64 -9.59
C LEU A 251 2.26 14.95 -11.01
N ASN A 252 1.77 14.23 -12.03
CA ASN A 252 2.16 14.46 -13.43
C ASN A 252 0.94 14.33 -14.36
N GLU A 253 1.12 14.64 -15.63
CA GLU A 253 0.02 14.67 -16.61
C GLU A 253 -0.52 13.29 -16.98
N THR A 254 0.25 12.24 -16.80
CA THR A 254 -0.16 10.84 -17.08
C THR A 254 -0.89 10.19 -15.90
N THR A 255 -0.84 10.81 -14.72
CA THR A 255 -1.51 10.32 -13.52
C THR A 255 -2.94 10.86 -13.46
N PRO A 256 -3.92 10.08 -13.01
CA PRO A 256 -5.27 10.56 -12.68
C PRO A 256 -5.24 11.81 -11.80
N ASN A 257 -6.30 12.64 -11.86
CA ASN A 257 -6.35 13.90 -11.11
C ASN A 257 -6.26 13.66 -9.60
N PHE A 258 -7.13 12.82 -9.09
CA PHE A 258 -7.16 12.44 -7.69
C PHE A 258 -7.80 11.08 -7.47
N PHE A 259 -7.67 10.56 -6.28
CA PHE A 259 -8.41 9.41 -5.79
C PHE A 259 -8.87 9.59 -4.36
N THR A 260 -9.89 8.83 -3.97
CA THR A 260 -10.28 8.63 -2.57
C THR A 260 -10.40 7.14 -2.29
N ASN A 261 -10.07 6.74 -1.07
CA ASN A 261 -10.26 5.38 -0.59
C ASN A 261 -10.83 5.42 0.82
N LEU A 262 -11.93 4.70 1.03
CA LEU A 262 -12.58 4.54 2.32
C LEU A 262 -12.63 3.06 2.66
N GLY A 263 -12.32 2.70 3.90
CA GLY A 263 -12.37 1.28 4.22
C GLY A 263 -12.41 0.97 5.70
N VAL A 264 -12.56 -0.32 5.98
CA VAL A 264 -12.68 -0.92 7.30
C VAL A 264 -11.79 -2.14 7.42
N GLY A 265 -11.19 -2.32 8.59
CA GLY A 265 -10.47 -3.53 8.97
C GLY A 265 -11.00 -4.08 10.28
N VAL A 266 -11.19 -5.40 10.35
CA VAL A 266 -11.64 -6.11 11.55
C VAL A 266 -10.71 -7.29 11.81
N ARG A 267 -10.25 -7.44 13.06
CA ARG A 267 -9.40 -8.55 13.50
C ARG A 267 -10.16 -9.48 14.44
N TYR A 268 -9.95 -10.77 14.23
CA TYR A 268 -10.53 -11.87 15.05
C TYR A 268 -9.42 -12.73 15.64
#